data_76f628f4e9dc06649ab91c0e2a7f5adf
#
_entry.id   76f628f4e9dc06649ab91c0e2a7f5adf
#
_cell.length_a   1.000
_cell.length_b   1.000
_cell.length_c   1.000
_cell.angle_alpha   90.00
_cell.angle_beta   90.00
_cell.angle_gamma   90.00
#
_symmetry.space_group_name_H-M   'P 1'
#
loop_
_entity.id
_entity.type
_entity.pdbx_description
1 polymer ?
#
loop_
_entity_poly.entity_id
_entity_poly.type
_entity_poly.pdbx_seq_one_letter_code
_entity_poly.pdbx_strand_id
1 'polypeptide(L)'
;MSIYWFSTAGPAASVRIYYETVHAGVGDIGKYIPGVKLGLAYFPKDLEVPPRAWGRTLGPVVFESEYESGGHFAAHERPEQLVDDLFKMFGKGGGAYGVIEGKEGYQ
;
A
#
# COMPACT_ATOMS: atom_id res chain seq x y z
N MET A 1 -4.10 16.66 6.42
CA MET A 1 -3.62 18.05 6.14
C MET A 1 -3.12 18.73 7.41
N SER A 2 -3.90 18.75 8.52
CA SER A 2 -3.54 19.47 9.75
C SER A 2 -2.20 19.05 10.37
N ILE A 3 -1.88 17.76 10.39
CA ILE A 3 -0.60 17.24 10.91
C ILE A 3 0.60 17.85 10.16
N TYR A 4 0.53 17.93 8.85
CA TYR A 4 1.61 18.49 8.04
C TYR A 4 1.76 20.01 8.26
N TRP A 5 0.63 20.72 8.34
CA TRP A 5 0.62 22.16 8.47
C TRP A 5 1.06 22.65 9.85
N PHE A 6 0.57 22.00 10.89
CA PHE A 6 0.80 22.41 12.29
C PHE A 6 1.93 21.64 12.98
N SER A 7 2.68 20.80 12.26
CA SER A 7 3.85 20.13 12.84
C SER A 7 4.93 21.13 13.23
N THR A 8 5.74 20.79 14.23
CA THR A 8 6.88 21.60 14.67
C THR A 8 7.87 21.86 13.53
N ALA A 9 7.97 20.93 12.57
CA ALA A 9 8.85 21.07 11.40
C ALA A 9 8.26 21.95 10.28
N GLY A 10 6.96 22.31 10.38
CA GLY A 10 6.25 23.15 9.42
C GLY A 10 5.83 22.43 8.14
N PRO A 11 5.04 23.09 7.29
CA PRO A 11 4.46 22.48 6.10
C PRO A 11 5.49 22.04 5.04
N ALA A 12 6.65 22.69 5.00
CA ALA A 12 7.72 22.35 4.05
C ALA A 12 8.40 21.01 4.36
N ALA A 13 8.31 20.51 5.60
CA ALA A 13 8.98 19.27 5.99
C ALA A 13 8.44 18.04 5.25
N SER A 14 7.14 18.00 4.94
CA SER A 14 6.53 16.92 4.19
C SER A 14 6.96 16.89 2.72
N VAL A 15 7.32 18.05 2.16
CA VAL A 15 7.81 18.16 0.76
C VAL A 15 9.29 17.80 0.68
N ARG A 16 10.05 17.98 1.76
CA ARG A 16 11.48 17.69 1.80
C ARG A 16 11.81 16.23 1.47
N ILE A 17 10.96 15.27 1.84
CA ILE A 17 11.17 13.86 1.52
C ILE A 17 11.25 13.62 0.01
N TYR A 18 10.46 14.33 -0.79
CA TYR A 18 10.50 14.22 -2.25
C TYR A 18 11.83 14.76 -2.81
N TYR A 19 12.28 15.89 -2.27
CA TYR A 19 13.58 16.45 -2.64
C TYR A 19 14.71 15.48 -2.31
N GLU A 20 14.72 14.92 -1.11
CA GLU A 20 15.74 13.97 -0.66
C GLU A 20 15.71 12.69 -1.48
N THR A 21 14.53 12.14 -1.79
CA THR A 21 14.38 10.95 -2.61
C THR A 21 14.95 11.15 -4.01
N VAL A 22 14.66 12.28 -4.65
CA VAL A 22 15.15 12.59 -6.00
C VAL A 22 16.68 12.75 -6.01
N HIS A 23 17.26 13.37 -4.96
CA HIS A 23 18.70 13.68 -4.91
C HIS A 23 19.55 12.53 -4.38
N ALA A 24 18.99 11.69 -3.52
CA ALA A 24 19.70 10.49 -3.02
C ALA A 24 19.80 9.37 -4.05
N GLY A 25 19.06 9.47 -5.13
CA GLY A 25 18.81 8.35 -6.02
C GLY A 25 17.89 7.33 -5.35
N VAL A 26 16.78 7.02 -5.97
CA VAL A 26 15.90 5.97 -5.47
C VAL A 26 16.65 4.67 -5.62
N GLY A 27 17.16 4.13 -4.50
CA GLY A 27 17.76 2.80 -4.48
C GLY A 27 16.76 1.77 -4.99
N ASP A 28 17.24 0.56 -5.15
CA ASP A 28 16.55 -0.61 -5.72
C ASP A 28 15.21 -0.91 -5.00
N ILE A 29 14.16 -0.13 -5.31
CA ILE A 29 12.81 -0.29 -4.74
C ILE A 29 12.08 -1.52 -5.29
N GLY A 30 12.67 -2.24 -6.22
CA GLY A 30 12.07 -3.40 -6.89
C GLY A 30 12.55 -4.76 -6.41
N LYS A 31 13.19 -4.87 -5.23
CA LYS A 31 13.62 -6.18 -4.72
C LYS A 31 12.45 -7.04 -4.29
N TYR A 32 12.45 -8.28 -4.77
CA TYR A 32 11.53 -9.30 -4.29
C TYR A 32 11.77 -9.61 -2.80
N ILE A 33 10.70 -9.52 -1.99
CA ILE A 33 10.76 -9.79 -0.55
C ILE A 33 10.02 -11.10 -0.25
N PRO A 34 10.73 -12.24 -0.14
CA PRO A 34 10.09 -13.55 -0.07
C PRO A 34 9.35 -13.83 1.25
N GLY A 35 9.75 -13.18 2.34
CA GLY A 35 9.21 -13.45 3.67
C GLY A 35 7.96 -12.65 4.04
N VAL A 36 7.50 -11.74 3.18
CA VAL A 36 6.37 -10.86 3.46
C VAL A 36 5.24 -11.14 2.47
N LYS A 37 4.05 -11.49 2.99
CA LYS A 37 2.86 -11.67 2.15
C LYS A 37 2.40 -10.33 1.60
N LEU A 38 2.18 -10.25 0.30
CA LEU A 38 1.85 -9.03 -0.43
C LEU A 38 0.39 -9.04 -0.89
N GLY A 39 -0.34 -7.97 -0.58
CA GLY A 39 -1.64 -7.65 -1.18
C GLY A 39 -1.51 -6.48 -2.14
N LEU A 40 -2.17 -6.54 -3.27
CA LEU A 40 -2.14 -5.51 -4.30
C LEU A 40 -3.57 -5.06 -4.62
N ALA A 41 -3.82 -3.77 -4.51
CA ALA A 41 -5.07 -3.13 -4.94
C ALA A 41 -4.75 -2.13 -6.06
N TYR A 42 -5.37 -2.32 -7.22
CA TYR A 42 -5.11 -1.51 -8.41
C TYR A 42 -6.25 -0.52 -8.63
N PHE A 43 -5.90 0.76 -8.67
CA PHE A 43 -6.80 1.86 -8.94
C PHE A 43 -6.45 2.56 -10.25
N PRO A 44 -7.42 2.85 -11.14
CA PRO A 44 -7.14 3.30 -12.50
C PRO A 44 -6.59 4.72 -12.61
N LYS A 45 -6.69 5.54 -11.56
CA LYS A 45 -6.21 6.92 -11.52
C LYS A 45 -5.06 7.11 -10.54
N ASP A 46 -4.27 6.05 -10.27
CA ASP A 46 -3.01 6.21 -9.55
C ASP A 46 -1.98 6.94 -10.41
N LEU A 47 -0.90 7.41 -9.79
CA LEU A 47 0.19 8.13 -10.48
C LEU A 47 0.84 7.28 -11.57
N GLU A 48 0.97 5.99 -11.30
CA GLU A 48 1.45 4.98 -12.24
C GLU A 48 0.58 3.73 -12.12
N VAL A 49 0.15 3.21 -13.26
CA VAL A 49 -0.66 1.99 -13.35
C VAL A 49 0.11 0.96 -14.17
N PRO A 50 1.11 0.29 -13.58
CA PRO A 50 1.90 -0.72 -14.28
C PRO A 50 1.08 -1.98 -14.55
N PRO A 51 1.50 -2.82 -15.51
CA PRO A 51 0.92 -4.12 -15.70
C PRO A 51 0.93 -4.95 -14.41
N ARG A 52 -0.16 -5.64 -14.09
CA ARG A 52 -0.27 -6.49 -12.87
C ARG A 52 0.88 -7.46 -12.67
N ALA A 53 1.41 -8.01 -13.78
CA ALA A 53 2.54 -8.93 -13.73
C ALA A 53 3.77 -8.32 -13.03
N TRP A 54 3.94 -7.00 -13.09
CA TRP A 54 5.04 -6.31 -12.42
C TRP A 54 4.88 -6.29 -10.90
N GLY A 55 3.66 -6.11 -10.40
CA GLY A 55 3.40 -6.17 -8.96
C GLY A 55 3.82 -7.50 -8.34
N ARG A 56 3.66 -8.61 -9.08
CA ARG A 56 4.04 -9.95 -8.64
C ARG A 56 5.54 -10.17 -8.54
N THR A 57 6.35 -9.28 -9.09
CA THR A 57 7.82 -9.33 -8.94
C THR A 57 8.32 -8.76 -7.61
N LEU A 58 7.42 -8.14 -6.81
CA LEU A 58 7.78 -7.51 -5.54
C LEU A 58 7.74 -8.48 -4.35
N GLY A 59 6.97 -9.56 -4.43
CA GLY A 59 6.83 -10.51 -3.32
C GLY A 59 5.79 -11.60 -3.58
N PRO A 60 5.57 -12.49 -2.62
CA PRO A 60 4.54 -13.54 -2.71
C PRO A 60 3.16 -12.90 -2.58
N VAL A 61 2.52 -12.64 -3.71
CA VAL A 61 1.19 -12.05 -3.76
C VAL A 61 0.16 -13.06 -3.30
N VAL A 62 -0.56 -12.74 -2.23
CA VAL A 62 -1.61 -13.57 -1.63
C VAL A 62 -3.00 -12.99 -1.79
N PHE A 63 -3.09 -11.76 -2.29
CA PHE A 63 -4.34 -11.07 -2.57
C PHE A 63 -4.15 -10.06 -3.70
N GLU A 64 -5.10 -9.99 -4.63
CA GLU A 64 -5.15 -8.96 -5.66
C GLU A 64 -6.60 -8.49 -5.86
N SER A 65 -6.79 -7.18 -5.96
CA SER A 65 -8.05 -6.56 -6.37
C SER A 65 -7.83 -5.50 -7.46
N GLU A 66 -8.84 -5.27 -8.28
CA GLU A 66 -8.84 -4.23 -9.31
C GLU A 66 -10.16 -3.50 -9.29
N TYR A 67 -10.09 -2.17 -9.40
CA TYR A 67 -11.22 -1.30 -9.31
C TYR A 67 -11.39 -0.43 -10.56
N GLU A 68 -12.62 -0.06 -10.86
CA GLU A 68 -12.96 0.80 -12.01
C GLU A 68 -12.85 2.29 -11.67
N SER A 69 -12.63 2.63 -10.40
CA SER A 69 -12.57 4.02 -9.92
C SER A 69 -11.68 4.15 -8.70
N GLY A 70 -11.17 5.36 -8.46
CA GLY A 70 -10.21 5.68 -7.41
C GLY A 70 -8.81 5.90 -7.98
N GLY A 71 -7.94 6.49 -7.17
CA GLY A 71 -6.59 6.89 -7.58
C GLY A 71 -5.58 6.80 -6.46
N HIS A 72 -4.59 7.67 -6.51
CA HIS A 72 -3.45 7.67 -5.59
C HIS A 72 -3.84 7.77 -4.10
N PHE A 73 -4.90 8.50 -3.81
CA PHE A 73 -5.42 8.62 -2.44
C PHE A 73 -6.61 7.69 -2.20
N ALA A 74 -6.49 6.43 -2.63
CA ALA A 74 -7.55 5.43 -2.58
C ALA A 74 -8.21 5.29 -1.19
N ALA A 75 -7.44 5.38 -0.10
CA ALA A 75 -7.97 5.34 1.26
C ALA A 75 -8.95 6.48 1.57
N HIS A 76 -8.82 7.61 0.90
CA HIS A 76 -9.71 8.75 1.03
C HIS A 76 -10.86 8.71 0.01
N GLU A 77 -10.55 8.27 -1.21
CA GLU A 77 -11.49 8.27 -2.33
C GLU A 77 -12.42 7.05 -2.32
N ARG A 78 -11.93 5.92 -1.86
CA ARG A 78 -12.59 4.61 -1.88
C ARG A 78 -12.32 3.82 -0.58
N PRO A 79 -12.62 4.37 0.61
CA PRO A 79 -12.31 3.72 1.89
C PRO A 79 -12.98 2.36 2.05
N GLU A 80 -14.23 2.22 1.56
CA GLU A 80 -14.97 0.96 1.67
C GLU A 80 -14.28 -0.18 0.90
N GLN A 81 -13.74 0.12 -0.27
CA GLN A 81 -13.05 -0.86 -1.10
C GLN A 81 -11.76 -1.34 -0.43
N LEU A 82 -10.96 -0.42 0.11
CA LEU A 82 -9.74 -0.78 0.83
C LEU A 82 -10.03 -1.55 2.12
N VAL A 83 -11.06 -1.17 2.86
CA VAL A 83 -11.46 -1.89 4.08
C VAL A 83 -11.92 -3.31 3.73
N ASP A 84 -12.71 -3.48 2.67
CA ASP A 84 -13.15 -4.80 2.19
C ASP A 84 -11.97 -5.67 1.77
N ASP A 85 -10.99 -5.11 1.07
CA ASP A 85 -9.75 -5.78 0.70
C ASP A 85 -8.95 -6.25 1.92
N LEU A 86 -8.83 -5.40 2.94
CA LEU A 86 -8.17 -5.78 4.20
C LEU A 86 -8.91 -6.92 4.90
N PHE A 87 -10.24 -6.88 4.96
CA PHE A 87 -11.02 -7.99 5.50
C PHE A 87 -10.86 -9.28 4.70
N LYS A 88 -10.85 -9.21 3.38
CA LYS A 88 -10.62 -10.38 2.52
C LYS A 88 -9.21 -10.92 2.66
N MET A 89 -8.20 -10.07 2.75
CA MET A 89 -6.81 -10.47 2.85
C MET A 89 -6.48 -11.08 4.22
N PHE A 90 -6.89 -10.43 5.31
CA PHE A 90 -6.52 -10.80 6.69
C PHE A 90 -7.60 -11.58 7.42
N GLY A 91 -8.84 -11.60 6.93
CA GLY A 91 -9.94 -12.35 7.51
C GLY A 91 -9.77 -13.87 7.40
N LYS A 92 -10.66 -14.63 8.05
CA LYS A 92 -10.65 -16.09 8.02
C LYS A 92 -10.73 -16.61 6.58
N GLY A 93 -9.75 -17.41 6.19
CA GLY A 93 -9.61 -17.91 4.81
C GLY A 93 -8.85 -16.99 3.86
N GLY A 94 -8.50 -15.78 4.27
CA GLY A 94 -7.67 -14.86 3.48
C GLY A 94 -6.20 -15.29 3.43
N GLY A 95 -5.51 -14.87 2.37
CA GLY A 95 -4.12 -15.28 2.12
C GLY A 95 -3.12 -14.83 3.19
N ALA A 96 -3.44 -13.80 3.96
CA ALA A 96 -2.63 -13.31 5.07
C ALA A 96 -3.26 -13.61 6.45
N TYR A 97 -4.29 -14.44 6.52
CA TYR A 97 -4.85 -14.86 7.81
C TYR A 97 -3.79 -15.49 8.70
N GLY A 98 -3.78 -15.12 9.99
CA GLY A 98 -2.83 -15.68 10.98
C GLY A 98 -1.35 -15.35 10.69
N VAL A 99 -1.04 -14.35 9.91
CA VAL A 99 0.34 -13.93 9.60
C VAL A 99 1.14 -13.51 10.84
N ILE A 100 0.46 -13.09 11.91
CA ILE A 100 1.06 -12.84 13.22
C ILE A 100 0.76 -14.03 14.11
N GLU A 101 1.81 -14.72 14.55
CA GLU A 101 1.69 -15.90 15.40
C GLU A 101 0.91 -15.58 16.69
N GLY A 102 -0.07 -16.43 17.03
CA GLY A 102 -0.94 -16.24 18.21
C GLY A 102 -1.97 -15.12 18.11
N LYS A 103 -2.11 -14.48 16.94
CA LYS A 103 -3.11 -13.42 16.67
C LYS A 103 -4.02 -13.84 15.52
N GLU A 104 -5.30 -13.99 15.80
CA GLU A 104 -6.30 -14.38 14.80
C GLU A 104 -7.08 -13.17 14.24
N GLY A 105 -6.91 -11.97 14.84
CA GLY A 105 -7.67 -10.78 14.49
C GLY A 105 -9.13 -10.78 14.97
N TYR A 106 -9.53 -11.84 15.65
CA TYR A 106 -10.86 -12.00 16.25
C TYR A 106 -10.69 -12.25 17.74
N GLN A 107 -11.22 -11.35 18.55
CA GLN A 107 -11.36 -11.53 20.00
C GLN A 107 -12.81 -11.78 20.35
#